data_d289a07968b68c16a2e71e44e425688a
#
_entry.id   d289a07968b68c16a2e71e44e425688a
#
_cell.length_a   1.000
_cell.length_b   1.000
_cell.length_c   1.000
_cell.angle_alpha   90.00
_cell.angle_beta   90.00
_cell.angle_gamma   90.00
#
_symmetry.space_group_name_H-M   'P 1'
#
loop_
_entity.id
_entity.type
_entity.pdbx_description
1 polymer ?
#
loop_
_entity_poly.entity_id
_entity_poly.type
_entity_poly.pdbx_seq_one_letter_code
_entity_poly.pdbx_strand_id
1 'polypeptide(L)'
;MSNPPGLRDSKKAATRQMISDVATLLFVERGFENVSVDEIAQEAGVSRKTVFNYFPRKEDMVFDREDESRELVRQAIAANGDQPPVPVFQALMRALLDEQHPMFRINKRPIQFWSTVADSPALTVRARELQGTLADDLAAMLADAVGRPHADPEARLAATMLVGTLVVAYGEALRAFRAKRKAREAFASVMERGFAGVNAALSATPYIEASTPR
;
A
#
# COMPACT_ATOMS: atom_id res chain seq x y z
N MET A 1 6.99 15.69 20.60
CA MET A 1 6.10 14.90 21.47
C MET A 1 4.69 15.13 20.96
N SER A 2 4.15 14.20 20.16
CA SER A 2 2.78 14.29 19.62
C SER A 2 1.79 14.02 20.77
N ASN A 3 0.82 14.91 20.90
CA ASN A 3 -0.27 14.74 21.86
C ASN A 3 -1.04 13.45 21.53
N PRO A 4 -1.41 12.57 22.47
CA PRO A 4 -2.19 11.38 22.15
C PRO A 4 -3.52 11.77 21.49
N PRO A 5 -4.01 11.01 20.53
CA PRO A 5 -5.26 11.30 19.84
C PRO A 5 -6.41 11.41 20.84
N GLY A 6 -7.21 12.47 20.71
CA GLY A 6 -8.34 12.70 21.61
C GLY A 6 -9.34 11.53 21.56
N LEU A 7 -10.11 11.31 22.63
CA LEU A 7 -11.13 10.24 22.72
C LEU A 7 -12.10 10.26 21.51
N ARG A 8 -12.35 11.43 20.94
CA ARG A 8 -13.20 11.61 19.74
C ARG A 8 -12.53 11.07 18.48
N ASP A 9 -11.23 11.30 18.32
CA ASP A 9 -10.46 10.82 17.16
C ASP A 9 -10.28 9.31 17.21
N SER A 10 -10.03 8.75 18.40
CA SER A 10 -9.98 7.30 18.63
C SER A 10 -11.31 6.63 18.28
N LYS A 11 -12.46 7.19 18.71
CA LYS A 11 -13.79 6.65 18.36
C LYS A 11 -14.06 6.76 16.85
N LYS A 12 -13.63 7.84 16.20
CA LYS A 12 -13.77 8.02 14.76
C LYS A 12 -12.96 6.98 13.98
N ALA A 13 -11.71 6.75 14.37
CA ALA A 13 -10.87 5.72 13.77
C ALA A 13 -11.45 4.32 13.96
N ALA A 14 -11.92 3.98 15.17
CA ALA A 14 -12.55 2.69 15.45
C ALA A 14 -13.81 2.45 14.62
N THR A 15 -14.67 3.48 14.44
CA THR A 15 -15.87 3.36 13.60
C THR A 15 -15.48 3.17 12.13
N ARG A 16 -14.49 3.91 11.63
CA ARG A 16 -13.99 3.76 10.25
C ARG A 16 -13.49 2.34 10.02
N GLN A 17 -12.65 1.82 10.92
CA GLN A 17 -12.09 0.47 10.83
C GLN A 17 -13.20 -0.60 10.84
N MET A 18 -14.18 -0.47 11.74
CA MET A 18 -15.30 -1.42 11.82
C MET A 18 -16.09 -1.47 10.50
N ILE A 19 -16.39 -0.32 9.89
CA ILE A 19 -17.10 -0.28 8.60
C ILE A 19 -16.28 -0.95 7.51
N SER A 20 -14.98 -0.68 7.44
CA SER A 20 -14.07 -1.28 6.46
C SER A 20 -13.91 -2.79 6.64
N ASP A 21 -13.78 -3.28 7.87
CA ASP A 21 -13.66 -4.71 8.17
C ASP A 21 -14.93 -5.46 7.73
N VAL A 22 -16.11 -4.93 8.06
CA VAL A 22 -17.41 -5.49 7.62
C VAL A 22 -17.51 -5.50 6.10
N ALA A 23 -17.22 -4.38 5.45
CA ALA A 23 -17.27 -4.26 4.00
C ALA A 23 -16.33 -5.26 3.32
N THR A 24 -15.07 -5.34 3.79
CA THR A 24 -14.07 -6.28 3.24
C THR A 24 -14.51 -7.72 3.37
N LEU A 25 -15.09 -8.12 4.51
CA LEU A 25 -15.61 -9.46 4.71
C LEU A 25 -16.72 -9.79 3.70
N LEU A 26 -17.70 -8.90 3.58
CA LEU A 26 -18.81 -9.07 2.64
C LEU A 26 -18.33 -9.13 1.17
N PHE A 27 -17.36 -8.25 0.80
CA PHE A 27 -16.81 -8.25 -0.56
C PHE A 27 -16.05 -9.53 -0.90
N VAL A 28 -15.33 -10.10 0.04
CA VAL A 28 -14.61 -11.37 -0.15
C VAL A 28 -15.58 -12.55 -0.25
N GLU A 29 -16.66 -12.53 0.54
CA GLU A 29 -17.64 -13.63 0.57
C GLU A 29 -18.61 -13.63 -0.63
N ARG A 30 -19.05 -12.44 -1.06
CA ARG A 30 -20.14 -12.29 -2.03
C ARG A 30 -19.74 -11.64 -3.35
N GLY A 31 -18.51 -11.13 -3.43
CA GLY A 31 -18.02 -10.30 -4.53
C GLY A 31 -18.42 -8.83 -4.37
N PHE A 32 -17.55 -7.94 -4.84
CA PHE A 32 -17.73 -6.48 -4.68
C PHE A 32 -19.04 -5.97 -5.27
N GLU A 33 -19.38 -6.39 -6.48
CA GLU A 33 -20.56 -5.87 -7.21
C GLU A 33 -21.89 -6.27 -6.53
N ASN A 34 -21.90 -7.39 -5.82
CA ASN A 34 -23.12 -7.96 -5.23
C ASN A 34 -23.44 -7.45 -3.82
N VAL A 35 -22.62 -6.55 -3.27
CA VAL A 35 -22.81 -5.98 -1.93
C VAL A 35 -23.18 -4.51 -2.03
N SER A 36 -24.29 -4.12 -1.43
CA SER A 36 -24.73 -2.72 -1.36
C SER A 36 -24.18 -2.00 -0.13
N VAL A 37 -24.13 -0.64 -0.20
CA VAL A 37 -23.77 0.18 0.97
C VAL A 37 -24.80 0.05 2.09
N ASP A 38 -26.07 -0.24 1.76
CA ASP A 38 -27.13 -0.44 2.75
C ASP A 38 -26.90 -1.72 3.57
N GLU A 39 -26.48 -2.82 2.92
CA GLU A 39 -26.11 -4.06 3.61
C GLU A 39 -24.89 -3.86 4.52
N ILE A 40 -23.87 -3.14 4.04
CA ILE A 40 -22.70 -2.80 4.86
C ILE A 40 -23.12 -1.97 6.08
N ALA A 41 -23.95 -0.96 5.90
CA ALA A 41 -24.45 -0.12 6.99
C ALA A 41 -25.24 -0.94 8.03
N GLN A 42 -26.10 -1.83 7.58
CA GLN A 42 -26.89 -2.73 8.42
C GLN A 42 -25.98 -3.66 9.24
N GLU A 43 -25.06 -4.33 8.59
CA GLU A 43 -24.14 -5.28 9.24
C GLU A 43 -23.18 -4.60 10.21
N ALA A 44 -22.72 -3.37 9.88
CA ALA A 44 -21.91 -2.55 10.74
C ALA A 44 -22.69 -1.83 11.86
N GLY A 45 -24.02 -1.94 11.91
CA GLY A 45 -24.86 -1.29 12.92
C GLY A 45 -24.85 0.24 12.86
N VAL A 46 -24.66 0.82 11.66
CA VAL A 46 -24.62 2.27 11.44
C VAL A 46 -25.61 2.71 10.36
N SER A 47 -25.86 4.02 10.23
CA SER A 47 -26.68 4.53 9.13
C SER A 47 -25.88 4.58 7.82
N ARG A 48 -26.55 4.47 6.67
CA ARG A 48 -25.97 4.71 5.33
C ARG A 48 -25.25 6.07 5.26
N LYS A 49 -25.83 7.10 5.86
CA LYS A 49 -25.20 8.43 5.94
C LYS A 49 -23.89 8.38 6.70
N THR A 50 -23.82 7.60 7.77
CA THR A 50 -22.59 7.38 8.54
C THR A 50 -21.52 6.73 7.67
N VAL A 51 -21.86 5.71 6.88
CA VAL A 51 -20.91 5.08 5.96
C VAL A 51 -20.34 6.10 4.99
N PHE A 52 -21.18 6.89 4.30
CA PHE A 52 -20.70 7.92 3.36
C PHE A 52 -19.91 9.06 3.99
N ASN A 53 -20.10 9.34 5.28
CA ASN A 53 -19.27 10.31 6.00
C ASN A 53 -17.83 9.84 6.19
N TYR A 54 -17.59 8.52 6.22
CA TYR A 54 -16.26 7.92 6.35
C TYR A 54 -15.65 7.51 5.01
N PHE A 55 -16.49 7.08 4.08
CA PHE A 55 -16.11 6.54 2.79
C PHE A 55 -16.99 7.14 1.69
N PRO A 56 -16.52 8.20 0.99
CA PRO A 56 -17.27 8.84 -0.09
C PRO A 56 -17.64 7.88 -1.23
N ARG A 57 -16.81 6.85 -1.46
CA ARG A 57 -17.01 5.81 -2.47
C ARG A 57 -17.01 4.44 -1.80
N LYS A 58 -17.77 3.49 -2.35
CA LYS A 58 -17.78 2.09 -1.90
C LYS A 58 -16.39 1.44 -2.04
N GLU A 59 -15.68 1.78 -3.10
CA GLU A 59 -14.32 1.32 -3.38
C GLU A 59 -13.32 1.72 -2.29
N ASP A 60 -13.51 2.87 -1.65
CA ASP A 60 -12.61 3.38 -0.61
C ASP A 60 -12.61 2.49 0.65
N MET A 61 -13.66 1.69 0.86
CA MET A 61 -13.73 0.74 1.97
C MET A 61 -12.77 -0.44 1.78
N VAL A 62 -12.35 -0.71 0.54
CA VAL A 62 -11.41 -1.78 0.19
C VAL A 62 -9.96 -1.34 0.45
N PHE A 63 -9.67 -0.06 0.28
CA PHE A 63 -8.31 0.50 0.30
C PHE A 63 -8.07 1.43 1.50
N ASP A 64 -8.64 1.16 2.66
CA ASP A 64 -8.60 2.07 3.80
C ASP A 64 -7.28 2.06 4.62
N ARG A 65 -6.35 1.17 4.32
CA ARG A 65 -5.06 1.03 5.01
C ARG A 65 -3.89 1.78 4.38
N GLU A 66 -4.18 2.68 3.44
CA GLU A 66 -3.14 3.46 2.77
C GLU A 66 -2.35 4.35 3.71
N ASP A 67 -3.04 4.99 4.67
CA ASP A 67 -2.40 5.86 5.65
C ASP A 67 -1.41 5.11 6.55
N GLU A 68 -1.74 3.86 6.92
CA GLU A 68 -0.85 2.98 7.70
C GLU A 68 0.41 2.63 6.89
N SER A 69 0.26 2.33 5.59
CA SER A 69 1.37 2.04 4.69
C SER A 69 2.32 3.22 4.54
N ARG A 70 1.76 4.42 4.32
CA ARG A 70 2.52 5.67 4.21
C ARG A 70 3.31 5.96 5.48
N GLU A 71 2.67 5.76 6.63
CA GLU A 71 3.31 6.01 7.93
C GLU A 71 4.48 5.08 8.17
N LEU A 72 4.36 3.78 7.87
CA LEU A 72 5.46 2.82 7.98
C LEU A 72 6.66 3.22 7.12
N VAL A 73 6.43 3.60 5.88
CA VAL A 73 7.50 4.04 4.97
C VAL A 73 8.16 5.33 5.48
N ARG A 74 7.36 6.32 5.90
CA ARG A 74 7.87 7.59 6.44
C ARG A 74 8.71 7.37 7.68
N GLN A 75 8.26 6.53 8.62
CA GLN A 75 9.01 6.20 9.82
C GLN A 75 10.32 5.48 9.52
N ALA A 76 10.31 4.53 8.58
CA ALA A 76 11.52 3.82 8.20
C ALA A 76 12.56 4.77 7.57
N ILE A 77 12.16 5.64 6.67
CA ILE A 77 13.05 6.62 6.05
C ILE A 77 13.58 7.60 7.10
N ALA A 78 12.71 8.13 7.97
CA ALA A 78 13.11 9.09 9.02
C ALA A 78 14.06 8.47 10.06
N ALA A 79 13.88 7.21 10.42
CA ALA A 79 14.73 6.49 11.36
C ALA A 79 16.15 6.20 10.81
N ASN A 80 16.31 6.23 9.49
CA ASN A 80 17.56 5.91 8.78
C ASN A 80 18.07 7.10 7.96
N GLY A 81 17.93 8.33 8.48
CA GLY A 81 18.19 9.58 7.77
C GLY A 81 19.58 9.74 7.11
N ASP A 82 20.60 9.04 7.60
CA ASP A 82 21.94 9.01 7.02
C ASP A 82 22.11 8.00 5.87
N GLN A 83 21.11 7.17 5.62
CA GLN A 83 21.14 6.15 4.58
C GLN A 83 20.33 6.61 3.34
N PRO A 84 20.77 6.20 2.13
CA PRO A 84 19.99 6.45 0.93
C PRO A 84 18.57 5.86 1.05
N PRO A 85 17.52 6.63 0.69
CA PRO A 85 16.15 6.24 1.03
C PRO A 85 15.61 5.04 0.24
N VAL A 86 16.10 4.78 -0.97
CA VAL A 86 15.65 3.62 -1.76
C VAL A 86 16.11 2.29 -1.14
N PRO A 87 17.37 2.08 -0.75
CA PRO A 87 17.77 0.92 0.04
C PRO A 87 16.99 0.73 1.32
N VAL A 88 16.67 1.82 2.06
CA VAL A 88 15.83 1.78 3.26
C VAL A 88 14.42 1.26 2.95
N PHE A 89 13.79 1.79 1.92
CA PHE A 89 12.50 1.30 1.46
C PHE A 89 12.55 -0.19 1.08
N GLN A 90 13.56 -0.61 0.31
CA GLN A 90 13.73 -1.99 -0.10
C GLN A 90 13.93 -2.94 1.09
N ALA A 91 14.71 -2.52 2.08
CA ALA A 91 14.93 -3.28 3.32
C ALA A 91 13.62 -3.42 4.11
N LEU A 92 12.83 -2.34 4.23
CA LEU A 92 11.51 -2.38 4.85
C LEU A 92 10.59 -3.38 4.15
N MET A 93 10.51 -3.36 2.81
CA MET A 93 9.64 -4.29 2.07
C MET A 93 10.04 -5.75 2.28
N ARG A 94 11.35 -6.05 2.33
CA ARG A 94 11.85 -7.39 2.63
C ARG A 94 11.47 -7.82 4.05
N ALA A 95 11.70 -6.96 5.04
CA ALA A 95 11.35 -7.24 6.42
C ALA A 95 9.85 -7.53 6.58
N LEU A 96 8.98 -6.69 6.01
CA LEU A 96 7.53 -6.87 6.06
C LEU A 96 7.07 -8.19 5.40
N LEU A 97 7.73 -8.59 4.31
CA LEU A 97 7.46 -9.86 3.64
C LEU A 97 7.92 -11.05 4.50
N ASP A 98 9.11 -10.97 5.12
CA ASP A 98 9.69 -12.05 5.92
C ASP A 98 8.95 -12.24 7.24
N GLU A 99 8.60 -11.16 7.91
CA GLU A 99 7.81 -11.15 9.14
C GLU A 99 6.33 -11.49 8.92
N GLN A 100 5.90 -11.68 7.66
CA GLN A 100 4.51 -11.89 7.29
C GLN A 100 3.58 -10.78 7.85
N HIS A 101 4.06 -9.54 7.78
CA HIS A 101 3.28 -8.39 8.23
C HIS A 101 1.88 -8.39 7.58
N PRO A 102 0.80 -8.03 8.28
CA PRO A 102 -0.57 -8.10 7.74
C PRO A 102 -0.76 -7.47 6.36
N MET A 103 -0.06 -6.37 6.06
CA MET A 103 -0.09 -5.68 4.76
C MET A 103 0.61 -6.44 3.64
N PHE A 104 1.62 -7.27 3.97
CA PHE A 104 2.42 -8.05 3.01
C PHE A 104 2.24 -9.55 3.15
N ARG A 105 1.22 -9.97 3.89
CA ARG A 105 0.92 -11.37 4.09
C ARG A 105 0.39 -11.99 2.78
N ILE A 106 1.18 -12.87 2.18
CA ILE A 106 0.82 -13.59 0.96
C ILE A 106 0.37 -15.01 1.34
N ASN A 107 -0.86 -15.11 1.84
CA ASN A 107 -1.52 -16.37 2.15
C ASN A 107 -2.95 -16.36 1.58
N LYS A 108 -3.76 -17.38 1.89
CA LYS A 108 -5.08 -17.59 1.27
C LYS A 108 -6.01 -16.37 1.39
N ARG A 109 -6.13 -15.73 2.55
CA ARG A 109 -7.07 -14.60 2.76
C ARG A 109 -6.69 -13.34 1.98
N PRO A 110 -5.46 -12.77 2.12
CA PRO A 110 -5.04 -11.63 1.31
C PRO A 110 -5.10 -11.89 -0.21
N ILE A 111 -4.79 -13.11 -0.65
CA ILE A 111 -4.90 -13.41 -2.09
C ILE A 111 -6.37 -13.45 -2.56
N GLN A 112 -7.30 -13.92 -1.72
CA GLN A 112 -8.73 -13.81 -2.02
C GLN A 112 -9.18 -12.35 -2.13
N PHE A 113 -8.69 -11.48 -1.24
CA PHE A 113 -8.91 -10.05 -1.34
C PHE A 113 -8.41 -9.47 -2.67
N TRP A 114 -7.17 -9.75 -3.05
CA TRP A 114 -6.63 -9.30 -4.34
C TRP A 114 -7.33 -9.94 -5.55
N SER A 115 -7.90 -11.14 -5.40
CA SER A 115 -8.78 -11.72 -6.42
C SER A 115 -10.04 -10.88 -6.59
N THR A 116 -10.69 -10.48 -5.47
CA THR A 116 -11.88 -9.61 -5.50
C THR A 116 -11.56 -8.27 -6.20
N VAL A 117 -10.40 -7.67 -5.93
CA VAL A 117 -9.96 -6.45 -6.61
C VAL A 117 -9.76 -6.68 -8.10
N ALA A 118 -9.09 -7.75 -8.49
CA ALA A 118 -8.80 -8.06 -9.90
C ALA A 118 -10.07 -8.44 -10.71
N ASP A 119 -11.07 -9.00 -10.04
CA ASP A 119 -12.31 -9.46 -10.67
C ASP A 119 -13.38 -8.35 -10.76
N SER A 120 -13.16 -7.17 -10.12
CA SER A 120 -14.04 -5.99 -10.22
C SER A 120 -13.40 -4.88 -11.06
N PRO A 121 -14.05 -4.47 -12.19
CA PRO A 121 -13.59 -3.32 -12.97
C PRO A 121 -13.52 -2.03 -12.16
N ALA A 122 -14.50 -1.77 -11.28
CA ALA A 122 -14.54 -0.57 -10.44
C ALA A 122 -13.35 -0.52 -9.47
N LEU A 123 -13.05 -1.64 -8.80
CA LEU A 123 -11.89 -1.73 -7.90
C LEU A 123 -10.56 -1.64 -8.66
N THR A 124 -10.49 -2.21 -9.87
CA THR A 124 -9.27 -2.10 -10.70
C THR A 124 -9.00 -0.66 -11.10
N VAL A 125 -10.03 0.12 -11.46
CA VAL A 125 -9.89 1.56 -11.76
C VAL A 125 -9.42 2.31 -10.52
N ARG A 126 -10.07 2.08 -9.37
CA ARG A 126 -9.70 2.73 -8.11
C ARG A 126 -8.27 2.40 -7.67
N ALA A 127 -7.86 1.13 -7.79
CA ALA A 127 -6.48 0.72 -7.48
C ALA A 127 -5.45 1.47 -8.33
N ARG A 128 -5.74 1.74 -9.62
CA ARG A 128 -4.85 2.53 -10.49
C ARG A 128 -4.77 4.00 -10.10
N GLU A 129 -5.91 4.61 -9.69
CA GLU A 129 -5.91 5.98 -9.16
C GLU A 129 -5.01 6.07 -7.93
N LEU A 130 -5.17 5.13 -6.99
CA LEU A 130 -4.41 5.07 -5.76
C LEU A 130 -2.92 4.77 -5.98
N GLN A 131 -2.60 3.94 -6.97
CA GLN A 131 -1.22 3.69 -7.37
C GLN A 131 -0.50 5.00 -7.76
N GLY A 132 -1.17 5.89 -8.51
CA GLY A 132 -0.63 7.22 -8.85
C GLY A 132 -0.34 8.04 -7.59
N THR A 133 -1.32 8.14 -6.69
CA THR A 133 -1.19 8.88 -5.43
C THR A 133 -0.05 8.32 -4.55
N LEU A 134 0.05 6.99 -4.43
CA LEU A 134 1.13 6.35 -3.67
C LEU A 134 2.51 6.62 -4.27
N ALA A 135 2.62 6.65 -5.60
CA ALA A 135 3.88 6.98 -6.26
C ALA A 135 4.27 8.45 -6.03
N ASP A 136 3.31 9.38 -6.08
CA ASP A 136 3.57 10.79 -5.80
C ASP A 136 3.97 11.02 -4.32
N ASP A 137 3.29 10.39 -3.38
CA ASP A 137 3.62 10.46 -1.95
C ASP A 137 5.00 9.89 -1.66
N LEU A 138 5.32 8.73 -2.24
CA LEU A 138 6.65 8.11 -2.10
C LEU A 138 7.73 8.99 -2.71
N ALA A 139 7.48 9.58 -3.89
CA ALA A 139 8.44 10.48 -4.52
C ALA A 139 8.76 11.69 -3.64
N ALA A 140 7.75 12.30 -3.01
CA ALA A 140 7.93 13.39 -2.06
C ALA A 140 8.78 12.95 -0.85
N MET A 141 8.48 11.79 -0.26
CA MET A 141 9.26 11.25 0.88
C MET A 141 10.73 10.99 0.50
N LEU A 142 10.98 10.42 -0.69
CA LEU A 142 12.33 10.16 -1.18
C LEU A 142 13.09 11.47 -1.42
N ALA A 143 12.43 12.46 -2.04
CA ALA A 143 13.03 13.78 -2.31
C ALA A 143 13.39 14.51 -1.01
N ASP A 144 12.47 14.55 -0.03
CA ASP A 144 12.70 15.15 1.28
C ASP A 144 13.91 14.53 1.99
N ALA A 145 14.05 13.21 1.93
CA ALA A 145 15.14 12.48 2.58
C ALA A 145 16.54 12.89 2.07
N VAL A 146 16.64 13.36 0.83
CA VAL A 146 17.93 13.78 0.22
C VAL A 146 18.00 15.30 -0.01
N GLY A 147 17.03 16.06 0.52
CA GLY A 147 17.00 17.53 0.39
C GLY A 147 16.78 18.02 -1.05
N ARG A 148 16.03 17.28 -1.86
CA ARG A 148 15.67 17.64 -3.23
C ARG A 148 14.23 18.16 -3.32
N PRO A 149 13.89 18.95 -4.35
CA PRO A 149 12.51 19.38 -4.58
C PRO A 149 11.56 18.18 -4.85
N HIS A 150 10.29 18.28 -4.43
CA HIS A 150 9.28 17.23 -4.70
C HIS A 150 9.07 16.94 -6.20
N ALA A 151 9.40 17.91 -7.07
CA ALA A 151 9.35 17.74 -8.52
C ALA A 151 10.60 17.04 -9.11
N ASP A 152 11.53 16.55 -8.27
CA ASP A 152 12.74 15.88 -8.73
C ASP A 152 12.41 14.66 -9.60
N PRO A 153 12.92 14.59 -10.86
CA PRO A 153 12.57 13.52 -11.77
C PRO A 153 13.13 12.16 -11.34
N GLU A 154 14.26 12.13 -10.63
CA GLU A 154 14.87 10.88 -10.13
C GLU A 154 14.05 10.31 -8.98
N ALA A 155 13.53 11.14 -8.06
CA ALA A 155 12.60 10.71 -7.01
C ALA A 155 11.31 10.13 -7.60
N ARG A 156 10.74 10.82 -8.61
CA ARG A 156 9.53 10.35 -9.30
C ARG A 156 9.75 9.05 -10.05
N LEU A 157 10.89 8.91 -10.72
CA LEU A 157 11.27 7.68 -11.39
C LEU A 157 11.42 6.53 -10.39
N ALA A 158 12.16 6.74 -9.30
CA ALA A 158 12.33 5.77 -8.22
C ALA A 158 10.98 5.30 -7.68
N ALA A 159 10.14 6.22 -7.25
CA ALA A 159 8.83 5.92 -6.67
C ALA A 159 7.93 5.17 -7.63
N THR A 160 7.84 5.61 -8.88
CA THR A 160 7.03 4.94 -9.92
C THR A 160 7.50 3.52 -10.16
N MET A 161 8.81 3.29 -10.25
CA MET A 161 9.37 1.95 -10.43
C MET A 161 9.14 1.06 -9.20
N LEU A 162 9.32 1.58 -7.98
CA LEU A 162 9.10 0.84 -6.74
C LEU A 162 7.63 0.44 -6.58
N VAL A 163 6.69 1.37 -6.73
CA VAL A 163 5.25 1.10 -6.63
C VAL A 163 4.81 0.17 -7.76
N GLY A 164 5.24 0.40 -9.00
CA GLY A 164 4.96 -0.47 -10.14
C GLY A 164 5.49 -1.89 -9.93
N THR A 165 6.67 -2.04 -9.33
CA THR A 165 7.24 -3.35 -8.96
C THR A 165 6.33 -4.11 -8.01
N LEU A 166 5.83 -3.46 -6.95
CA LEU A 166 4.92 -4.09 -5.99
C LEU A 166 3.59 -4.49 -6.63
N VAL A 167 3.03 -3.65 -7.49
CA VAL A 167 1.79 -3.96 -8.24
C VAL A 167 1.97 -5.21 -9.11
N VAL A 168 3.08 -5.31 -9.83
CA VAL A 168 3.37 -6.50 -10.65
C VAL A 168 3.63 -7.72 -9.77
N ALA A 169 4.33 -7.57 -8.64
CA ALA A 169 4.60 -8.66 -7.71
C ALA A 169 3.30 -9.25 -7.13
N TYR A 170 2.33 -8.40 -6.71
CA TYR A 170 1.01 -8.86 -6.29
C TYR A 170 0.24 -9.57 -7.41
N GLY A 171 0.28 -9.06 -8.62
CA GLY A 171 -0.33 -9.71 -9.79
C GLY A 171 0.26 -11.10 -10.06
N GLU A 172 1.58 -11.26 -9.96
CA GLU A 172 2.25 -12.57 -10.10
C GLU A 172 1.93 -13.51 -8.94
N ALA A 173 1.87 -13.02 -7.71
CA ALA A 173 1.45 -13.82 -6.58
C ALA A 173 0.02 -14.37 -6.78
N LEU A 174 -0.91 -13.54 -7.25
CA LEU A 174 -2.28 -13.96 -7.56
C LEU A 174 -2.32 -15.00 -8.69
N ARG A 175 -1.58 -14.79 -9.78
CA ARG A 175 -1.46 -15.77 -10.87
C ARG A 175 -0.88 -17.10 -10.40
N ALA A 176 0.17 -17.06 -9.59
CA ALA A 176 0.78 -18.24 -9.01
C ALA A 176 -0.19 -19.00 -8.10
N PHE A 177 -0.93 -18.29 -7.27
CA PHE A 177 -1.94 -18.90 -6.40
C PHE A 177 -3.06 -19.58 -7.19
N ARG A 178 -3.64 -18.90 -8.19
CA ARG A 178 -4.67 -19.47 -9.08
C ARG A 178 -4.16 -20.72 -9.80
N ALA A 179 -2.86 -20.75 -10.14
CA ALA A 179 -2.19 -21.90 -10.74
C ALA A 179 -1.69 -22.94 -9.72
N LYS A 180 -2.06 -22.83 -8.44
CA LYS A 180 -1.60 -23.71 -7.33
C LYS A 180 -0.07 -23.77 -7.20
N ARG A 181 0.63 -22.69 -7.57
CA ARG A 181 2.08 -22.51 -7.40
C ARG A 181 2.36 -21.68 -6.14
N LYS A 182 3.62 -21.53 -5.77
CA LYS A 182 4.06 -20.82 -4.57
C LYS A 182 3.96 -19.28 -4.76
N ALA A 183 2.89 -18.71 -4.29
CA ALA A 183 2.59 -17.30 -4.48
C ALA A 183 3.63 -16.37 -3.83
N ARG A 184 4.13 -16.68 -2.62
CA ARG A 184 5.16 -15.87 -1.95
C ARG A 184 6.47 -15.85 -2.71
N GLU A 185 6.90 -16.99 -3.27
CA GLU A 185 8.11 -17.06 -4.09
C GLU A 185 7.96 -16.25 -5.37
N ALA A 186 6.79 -16.31 -6.02
CA ALA A 186 6.49 -15.52 -7.20
C ALA A 186 6.52 -14.01 -6.90
N PHE A 187 5.93 -13.58 -5.78
CA PHE A 187 6.02 -12.20 -5.31
C PHE A 187 7.46 -11.75 -5.10
N ALA A 188 8.22 -12.49 -4.28
CA ALA A 188 9.60 -12.17 -3.93
C ALA A 188 10.51 -12.09 -5.18
N SER A 189 10.34 -13.00 -6.14
CA SER A 189 11.11 -13.00 -7.38
C SER A 189 10.91 -11.73 -8.21
N VAL A 190 9.68 -11.25 -8.34
CA VAL A 190 9.38 -10.00 -9.05
C VAL A 190 9.91 -8.81 -8.29
N MET A 191 9.68 -8.77 -6.98
CA MET A 191 10.12 -7.69 -6.09
C MET A 191 11.64 -7.49 -6.19
N GLU A 192 12.43 -8.56 -6.04
CA GLU A 192 13.89 -8.47 -6.10
C GLU A 192 14.40 -8.05 -7.49
N ARG A 193 13.77 -8.54 -8.56
CA ARG A 193 14.11 -8.11 -9.92
C ARG A 193 13.81 -6.64 -10.16
N GLY A 194 12.67 -6.16 -9.68
CA GLY A 194 12.30 -4.74 -9.78
C GLY A 194 13.25 -3.87 -8.96
N PHE A 195 13.62 -4.29 -7.75
CA PHE A 195 14.58 -3.57 -6.92
C PHE A 195 15.97 -3.47 -7.58
N ALA A 196 16.44 -4.56 -8.19
CA ALA A 196 17.67 -4.52 -8.99
C ALA A 196 17.58 -3.53 -10.16
N GLY A 197 16.41 -3.47 -10.82
CA GLY A 197 16.16 -2.49 -11.90
C GLY A 197 16.19 -1.05 -11.39
N VAL A 198 15.59 -0.75 -10.24
CA VAL A 198 15.62 0.57 -9.61
C VAL A 198 17.05 0.96 -9.25
N ASN A 199 17.81 0.05 -8.63
CA ASN A 199 19.21 0.31 -8.26
C ASN A 199 20.08 0.61 -9.48
N ALA A 200 19.88 -0.10 -10.59
CA ALA A 200 20.61 0.14 -11.82
C ALA A 200 20.22 1.49 -12.48
N ALA A 201 18.92 1.81 -12.49
CA ALA A 201 18.42 3.05 -13.10
C ALA A 201 18.85 4.32 -12.34
N LEU A 202 19.07 4.21 -11.03
CA LEU A 202 19.39 5.33 -10.15
C LEU A 202 20.81 5.25 -9.57
N SER A 203 21.68 4.42 -10.15
CA SER A 203 23.09 4.36 -9.75
C SER A 203 23.74 5.74 -9.80
N ALA A 204 24.65 6.02 -8.86
CA ALA A 204 25.33 7.30 -8.70
C ALA A 204 24.37 8.49 -8.36
N THR A 205 23.16 8.22 -7.86
CA THR A 205 22.27 9.26 -7.34
C THR A 205 22.20 9.21 -5.81
N PRO A 206 21.84 10.31 -5.12
CA PRO A 206 21.72 10.33 -3.67
C PRO A 206 20.57 9.42 -3.15
N TYR A 207 19.73 8.91 -4.03
CA TYR A 207 18.68 7.98 -3.68
C TYR A 207 19.17 6.55 -3.42
N ILE A 208 20.33 6.18 -3.98
CA ILE A 208 20.95 4.84 -3.88
C ILE A 208 22.26 4.86 -3.13
N GLU A 209 23.05 5.94 -3.25
CA GLU A 209 24.38 6.06 -2.68
C GLU A 209 24.43 7.20 -1.66
N ALA A 210 25.06 6.95 -0.51
CA ALA A 210 25.27 8.01 0.46
C ALA A 210 26.11 9.13 -0.16
N SER A 211 25.66 10.37 -0.04
CA SER A 211 26.45 11.51 -0.46
C SER A 211 27.77 11.52 0.31
N THR A 212 28.90 11.35 -0.37
CA THR A 212 30.22 11.49 0.25
C THR A 212 30.31 12.93 0.79
N PRO A 213 30.55 13.14 2.10
CA PRO A 213 30.72 14.49 2.61
C PRO A 213 31.92 15.13 1.91
N ARG A 214 31.71 16.33 1.34
CA ARG A 214 32.78 17.16 0.75
C ARG A 214 33.62 17.77 1.83
#